data_d84598b2859df911fb00f8062014fd5a
#
_entry.id   d84598b2859df911fb00f8062014fd5a
#
_cell.length_a   1.000
_cell.length_b   1.000
_cell.length_c   1.000
_cell.angle_alpha   90.00
_cell.angle_beta   90.00
_cell.angle_gamma   90.00
#
_symmetry.space_group_name_H-M   'P 1'
#
loop_
_entity.id
_entity.type
_entity.pdbx_description
1 polymer ?
#
loop_
_entity_poly.entity_id
_entity_poly.type
_entity_poly.pdbx_seq_one_letter_code
_entity_poly.pdbx_strand_id
1 'polypeptide(L)'
;MAEKTQEFELKLLFPQEKFKGIEQFLISKGGLRRQRLQAAYIDTDDFLLARSGIAFRVRKEGRFWVQTLKVATGHSLERLEHNVPLIHSGANLPQWSLESHRDHEAGKALYRLLPKLKTTDLRVRYKTDIYRRAAQVKARGAVLEYALDSGVIKALHNDGSELTVDVSELEIELLSGDKSVVLAHAKNMIKKYKAYIDTRSKAQRGFNLATGIQVSPPLKTKALKLSTFDDVTIISTVLHSCINQALINASEINANLANFDEHLHQLRVGLRRLKTAMKFMALRHIFFAEVDLNTLDNFFAKLGAYRDLNFLDEKLLPALLAAKAPPMKLASVADLPHPDALIKSQDVQLFFISVLGIIIEAEKNNVNLKYFKPLILKELDKIHKDTKKTANTFMMVSDDERHRLRKKLKRLRYALEFFKDLCHAGRYKEFLKKLEGVSDALGQYNDICVALEKIQSLVEQDRNVFFAQGWLKAEQARVLVLSNKELKTFYADKKAW
;
A
#
# COMPACT_ATOMS: atom_id res chain seq x y z
N MET A 1 27.00 2.13 -23.14
CA MET A 1 25.63 2.43 -22.71
C MET A 1 25.72 3.08 -21.35
N ALA A 2 25.04 4.21 -21.11
CA ALA A 2 24.99 4.78 -19.77
C ALA A 2 24.37 3.75 -18.82
N GLU A 3 25.00 3.53 -17.68
CA GLU A 3 24.56 2.57 -16.68
C GLU A 3 23.21 3.04 -16.14
N LYS A 4 22.17 2.18 -16.23
CA LYS A 4 20.81 2.49 -15.81
C LYS A 4 20.79 2.52 -14.28
N THR A 5 20.74 3.73 -13.70
CA THR A 5 20.79 3.93 -12.25
C THR A 5 19.45 3.68 -11.55
N GLN A 6 18.35 3.68 -12.30
CA GLN A 6 16.99 3.52 -11.78
C GLN A 6 16.23 2.46 -12.60
N GLU A 7 15.79 1.42 -11.92
CA GLU A 7 14.93 0.38 -12.46
C GLU A 7 13.45 0.79 -12.29
N PHE A 8 12.64 0.58 -13.34
CA PHE A 8 11.19 0.68 -13.30
C PHE A 8 10.59 -0.64 -13.72
N GLU A 9 9.97 -1.35 -12.78
CA GLU A 9 9.35 -2.66 -13.02
C GLU A 9 7.95 -2.74 -12.41
N LEU A 10 7.06 -3.48 -13.05
CA LEU A 10 5.79 -3.89 -12.49
C LEU A 10 5.74 -5.41 -12.37
N LYS A 11 5.54 -5.90 -11.15
CA LYS A 11 5.38 -7.31 -10.87
C LYS A 11 3.91 -7.69 -10.77
N LEU A 12 3.56 -8.78 -11.43
CA LEU A 12 2.23 -9.36 -11.49
C LEU A 12 2.27 -10.80 -11.01
N LEU A 13 1.32 -11.17 -10.15
CA LEU A 13 0.96 -12.56 -9.91
C LEU A 13 -0.27 -12.91 -10.77
N PHE A 14 -0.53 -14.19 -10.93
CA PHE A 14 -1.62 -14.70 -11.76
C PHE A 14 -2.03 -16.11 -11.28
N PRO A 15 -3.26 -16.56 -11.57
CA PRO A 15 -3.69 -17.92 -11.27
C PRO A 15 -2.80 -18.96 -11.96
N GLN A 16 -2.42 -20.01 -11.25
CA GLN A 16 -1.42 -20.99 -11.72
C GLN A 16 -1.79 -21.64 -13.07
N GLU A 17 -3.06 -21.83 -13.33
CA GLU A 17 -3.55 -22.35 -14.61
C GLU A 17 -3.26 -21.42 -15.81
N LYS A 18 -2.93 -20.17 -15.58
CA LYS A 18 -2.56 -19.18 -16.62
C LYS A 18 -1.08 -19.22 -17.00
N PHE A 19 -0.24 -19.91 -16.22
CA PHE A 19 1.21 -19.95 -16.45
C PHE A 19 1.57 -20.36 -17.88
N LYS A 20 1.03 -21.48 -18.38
CA LYS A 20 1.30 -21.96 -19.75
C LYS A 20 0.86 -20.95 -20.80
N GLY A 21 -0.27 -20.29 -20.60
CA GLY A 21 -0.78 -19.27 -21.55
C GLY A 21 0.13 -18.03 -21.61
N ILE A 22 0.71 -17.61 -20.46
CA ILE A 22 1.70 -16.53 -20.41
C ILE A 22 3.01 -16.97 -21.08
N GLU A 23 3.49 -18.18 -20.83
CA GLU A 23 4.69 -18.70 -21.50
C GLU A 23 4.52 -18.74 -23.02
N GLN A 24 3.38 -19.21 -23.53
CA GLN A 24 3.06 -19.21 -24.96
C GLN A 24 3.02 -17.78 -25.52
N PHE A 25 2.47 -16.83 -24.78
CA PHE A 25 2.51 -15.42 -25.17
C PHE A 25 3.96 -14.92 -25.29
N LEU A 26 4.85 -15.25 -24.37
CA LEU A 26 6.26 -14.87 -24.45
C LEU A 26 6.97 -15.54 -25.64
N ILE A 27 6.68 -16.81 -25.91
CA ILE A 27 7.21 -17.53 -27.09
C ILE A 27 6.78 -16.80 -28.39
N SER A 28 5.52 -16.35 -28.47
CA SER A 28 5.01 -15.63 -29.64
C SER A 28 5.69 -14.28 -29.92
N LYS A 29 6.38 -13.70 -28.91
CA LYS A 29 7.16 -12.48 -29.08
C LYS A 29 8.53 -12.69 -29.71
N GLY A 30 8.97 -13.94 -29.82
CA GLY A 30 10.28 -14.31 -30.31
C GLY A 30 11.40 -14.12 -29.29
N GLY A 31 12.54 -14.73 -29.54
CA GLY A 31 13.74 -14.50 -28.70
C GLY A 31 13.64 -14.94 -27.23
N LEU A 32 12.76 -15.91 -26.93
CA LEU A 32 12.60 -16.40 -25.55
C LEU A 32 13.91 -17.00 -25.03
N ARG A 33 14.46 -16.41 -23.98
CA ARG A 33 15.63 -16.91 -23.26
C ARG A 33 15.17 -17.69 -22.03
N ARG A 34 15.75 -18.87 -21.81
CA ARG A 34 15.53 -19.69 -20.61
C ARG A 34 16.81 -19.72 -19.80
N GLN A 35 16.72 -19.39 -18.53
CA GLN A 35 17.88 -19.29 -17.65
C GLN A 35 17.53 -19.73 -16.24
N ARG A 36 18.42 -20.47 -15.59
CA ARG A 36 18.34 -20.73 -14.17
C ARG A 36 19.14 -19.66 -13.44
N LEU A 37 18.50 -18.98 -12.49
CA LEU A 37 19.06 -17.92 -11.67
C LEU A 37 19.14 -18.39 -10.22
N GLN A 38 20.35 -18.62 -9.75
CA GLN A 38 20.61 -19.02 -8.37
C GLN A 38 21.22 -17.83 -7.64
N ALA A 39 20.53 -17.31 -6.62
CA ALA A 39 21.03 -16.16 -5.87
C ALA A 39 21.14 -16.44 -4.37
N ALA A 40 22.20 -15.91 -3.77
CA ALA A 40 22.37 -15.79 -2.34
C ALA A 40 22.09 -14.33 -1.93
N TYR A 41 21.19 -14.13 -1.00
CA TYR A 41 20.90 -12.84 -0.40
C TYR A 41 21.69 -12.68 0.88
N ILE A 42 22.29 -11.53 1.02
CA ILE A 42 23.33 -11.25 1.96
C ILE A 42 22.90 -10.09 2.84
N ASP A 43 22.97 -10.27 4.15
CA ASP A 43 22.58 -9.26 5.14
C ASP A 43 23.38 -9.46 6.44
N THR A 44 23.23 -8.55 7.39
CA THR A 44 23.71 -8.72 8.75
C THR A 44 22.88 -9.78 9.49
N ASP A 45 23.35 -10.22 10.65
CA ASP A 45 22.63 -11.22 11.45
C ASP A 45 21.27 -10.73 11.94
N ASP A 46 21.11 -9.43 12.17
CA ASP A 46 19.86 -8.76 12.54
C ASP A 46 19.04 -8.22 11.35
N PHE A 47 19.44 -8.55 10.11
CA PHE A 47 18.78 -8.13 8.87
C PHE A 47 18.70 -6.60 8.68
N LEU A 48 19.76 -5.89 8.99
CA LEU A 48 19.83 -4.43 8.94
C LEU A 48 19.59 -3.86 7.53
N LEU A 49 20.09 -4.54 6.47
CA LEU A 49 19.84 -4.13 5.08
C LEU A 49 18.36 -4.23 4.74
N ALA A 50 17.75 -5.40 4.95
CA ALA A 50 16.33 -5.63 4.64
C ALA A 50 15.42 -4.66 5.40
N ARG A 51 15.68 -4.44 6.70
CA ARG A 51 14.93 -3.47 7.54
C ARG A 51 15.09 -2.02 7.06
N SER A 52 16.19 -1.72 6.37
CA SER A 52 16.46 -0.40 5.78
C SER A 52 15.96 -0.26 4.33
N GLY A 53 15.21 -1.27 3.81
CA GLY A 53 14.71 -1.26 2.43
C GLY A 53 15.80 -1.52 1.38
N ILE A 54 16.87 -2.23 1.76
CA ILE A 54 18.02 -2.53 0.93
C ILE A 54 18.08 -4.05 0.69
N ALA A 55 18.37 -4.46 -0.53
CA ALA A 55 18.67 -5.85 -0.87
C ALA A 55 20.03 -5.96 -1.52
N PHE A 56 20.89 -6.81 -0.96
CA PHE A 56 22.20 -7.15 -1.52
C PHE A 56 22.23 -8.63 -1.83
N ARG A 57 22.59 -8.98 -3.06
CA ARG A 57 22.64 -10.37 -3.51
C ARG A 57 23.85 -10.65 -4.42
N VAL A 58 24.25 -11.91 -4.42
CA VAL A 58 25.17 -12.48 -5.44
C VAL A 58 24.41 -13.54 -6.20
N ARG A 59 24.35 -13.41 -7.53
CA ARG A 59 23.52 -14.25 -8.39
C ARG A 59 24.34 -14.89 -9.50
N LYS A 60 24.14 -16.18 -9.71
CA LYS A 60 24.70 -16.93 -10.84
C LYS A 60 23.75 -16.82 -12.05
N GLU A 61 24.27 -16.35 -13.15
CA GLU A 61 23.59 -16.16 -14.42
C GLU A 61 24.30 -16.97 -15.52
N GLY A 62 23.91 -18.26 -15.64
CA GLY A 62 24.65 -19.20 -16.50
C GLY A 62 26.05 -19.47 -15.93
N ARG A 63 27.09 -19.01 -16.65
CA ARG A 63 28.49 -19.13 -16.21
C ARG A 63 29.04 -17.88 -15.50
N PHE A 64 28.27 -16.80 -15.46
CA PHE A 64 28.68 -15.53 -14.88
C PHE A 64 28.10 -15.35 -13.50
N TRP A 65 28.80 -14.57 -12.67
CA TRP A 65 28.33 -14.14 -11.36
C TRP A 65 28.18 -12.63 -11.34
N VAL A 66 27.11 -12.14 -10.72
CA VAL A 66 26.82 -10.72 -10.58
C VAL A 66 26.43 -10.44 -9.14
N GLN A 67 27.06 -9.47 -8.51
CA GLN A 67 26.56 -8.89 -7.27
C GLN A 67 25.67 -7.69 -7.59
N THR A 68 24.54 -7.59 -6.89
CA THR A 68 23.52 -6.57 -7.13
C THR A 68 23.16 -5.89 -5.82
N LEU A 69 23.21 -4.56 -5.81
CA LEU A 69 22.67 -3.74 -4.72
C LEU A 69 21.42 -3.03 -5.21
N LYS A 70 20.29 -3.26 -4.50
CA LYS A 70 19.01 -2.58 -4.74
C LYS A 70 18.61 -1.77 -3.51
N VAL A 71 18.24 -0.50 -3.68
CA VAL A 71 17.79 0.39 -2.61
C VAL A 71 16.41 0.94 -2.95
N ALA A 72 15.47 0.85 -2.01
CA ALA A 72 14.12 1.38 -2.18
C ALA A 72 14.14 2.92 -2.26
N THR A 73 13.38 3.48 -3.20
CA THR A 73 13.28 4.94 -3.41
C THR A 73 12.07 5.56 -2.69
N GLY A 74 11.22 4.75 -2.07
CA GLY A 74 9.91 5.17 -1.55
C GLY A 74 8.77 5.01 -2.58
N HIS A 75 9.09 4.70 -3.83
CA HIS A 75 8.14 4.34 -4.90
C HIS A 75 8.12 2.82 -5.08
N SER A 76 6.93 2.21 -5.05
CA SER A 76 6.82 0.74 -5.09
C SER A 76 7.29 0.11 -6.40
N LEU A 77 7.33 0.89 -7.48
CA LEU A 77 7.73 0.44 -8.83
C LEU A 77 9.15 0.84 -9.22
N GLU A 78 9.85 1.61 -8.38
CA GLU A 78 11.16 2.16 -8.70
C GLU A 78 12.18 1.82 -7.63
N ARG A 79 13.40 1.48 -8.05
CA ARG A 79 14.53 1.19 -7.17
C ARG A 79 15.82 1.72 -7.77
N LEU A 80 16.75 2.16 -6.93
CA LEU A 80 18.13 2.31 -7.34
C LEU A 80 18.75 0.93 -7.44
N GLU A 81 19.35 0.61 -8.56
CA GLU A 81 20.02 -0.67 -8.79
C GLU A 81 21.43 -0.46 -9.33
N HIS A 82 22.37 -1.25 -8.80
CA HIS A 82 23.73 -1.33 -9.32
C HIS A 82 24.18 -2.79 -9.40
N ASN A 83 24.60 -3.20 -10.58
CA ASN A 83 25.06 -4.54 -10.88
C ASN A 83 26.57 -4.51 -11.15
N VAL A 84 27.32 -5.35 -10.45
CA VAL A 84 28.76 -5.49 -10.62
C VAL A 84 29.10 -6.94 -10.98
N PRO A 85 29.66 -7.20 -12.17
CA PRO A 85 30.14 -8.53 -12.54
C PRO A 85 31.26 -9.00 -11.60
N LEU A 86 31.21 -10.26 -11.21
CA LEU A 86 32.26 -10.89 -10.42
C LEU A 86 33.06 -11.89 -11.27
N ILE A 87 34.37 -11.72 -11.29
CA ILE A 87 35.27 -12.65 -11.97
C ILE A 87 35.42 -13.89 -11.09
N HIS A 88 34.70 -14.95 -11.43
CA HIS A 88 34.75 -16.23 -10.72
C HIS A 88 34.36 -17.38 -11.66
N SER A 89 35.21 -18.39 -11.78
CA SER A 89 35.01 -19.53 -12.65
C SER A 89 34.45 -20.77 -11.93
N GLY A 90 34.32 -20.72 -10.61
CA GLY A 90 33.87 -21.84 -9.78
C GLY A 90 32.36 -21.99 -9.66
N ALA A 91 31.93 -23.14 -9.13
CA ALA A 91 30.54 -23.39 -8.76
C ALA A 91 30.15 -22.76 -7.40
N ASN A 92 31.14 -22.52 -6.54
CA ASN A 92 30.95 -21.95 -5.21
C ASN A 92 30.62 -20.46 -5.29
N LEU A 93 29.96 -19.95 -4.26
CA LEU A 93 29.66 -18.52 -4.14
C LEU A 93 30.96 -17.69 -4.13
N PRO A 94 31.10 -16.71 -5.05
CA PRO A 94 32.30 -15.85 -5.06
C PRO A 94 32.32 -14.89 -3.87
N GLN A 95 33.49 -14.34 -3.60
CA GLN A 95 33.64 -13.28 -2.62
C GLN A 95 32.93 -12.01 -3.12
N TRP A 96 32.21 -11.35 -2.22
CA TRP A 96 31.46 -10.11 -2.50
C TRP A 96 32.04 -8.92 -1.73
N SER A 97 31.74 -7.70 -2.23
CA SER A 97 32.18 -6.46 -1.58
C SER A 97 31.16 -5.34 -1.76
N LEU A 98 30.79 -4.66 -0.67
CA LEU A 98 29.98 -3.45 -0.72
C LEU A 98 30.74 -2.28 -1.33
N GLU A 99 32.06 -2.25 -1.22
CA GLU A 99 32.92 -1.17 -1.74
C GLU A 99 32.77 -0.99 -3.25
N SER A 100 32.52 -2.08 -3.99
CA SER A 100 32.28 -2.03 -5.44
C SER A 100 31.05 -1.22 -5.84
N HIS A 101 30.18 -0.88 -4.90
CA HIS A 101 28.99 -0.07 -5.14
C HIS A 101 29.15 1.38 -4.64
N ARG A 102 30.23 1.74 -3.96
CA ARG A 102 30.38 2.99 -3.20
C ARG A 102 30.10 4.25 -4.03
N ASP A 103 30.63 4.33 -5.22
CA ASP A 103 30.55 5.52 -6.06
C ASP A 103 29.25 5.63 -6.87
N HIS A 104 28.49 4.54 -6.94
CA HIS A 104 27.19 4.53 -7.61
C HIS A 104 26.07 5.08 -6.70
N GLU A 105 24.99 5.61 -7.29
CA GLU A 105 23.87 6.20 -6.52
C GLU A 105 23.24 5.21 -5.52
N ALA A 106 23.14 3.93 -5.85
CA ALA A 106 22.66 2.89 -4.92
C ALA A 106 23.62 2.74 -3.72
N GLY A 107 24.93 2.77 -3.94
CA GLY A 107 25.93 2.71 -2.88
C GLY A 107 25.93 3.97 -2.02
N LYS A 108 25.86 5.15 -2.64
CA LYS A 108 25.73 6.43 -1.90
C LYS A 108 24.47 6.42 -1.02
N ALA A 109 23.34 5.89 -1.50
CA ALA A 109 22.14 5.74 -0.72
C ALA A 109 22.29 4.75 0.45
N LEU A 110 22.95 3.60 0.21
CA LEU A 110 23.32 2.63 1.25
C LEU A 110 24.11 3.29 2.37
N TYR A 111 25.24 3.94 2.05
CA TYR A 111 26.12 4.52 3.07
C TYR A 111 25.54 5.76 3.76
N ARG A 112 24.58 6.45 3.13
CA ARG A 112 23.78 7.50 3.80
C ARG A 112 22.88 6.93 4.88
N LEU A 113 22.27 5.77 4.64
CA LEU A 113 21.37 5.09 5.58
C LEU A 113 22.16 4.33 6.65
N LEU A 114 23.24 3.67 6.27
CA LEU A 114 24.04 2.76 7.08
C LEU A 114 25.55 3.10 7.01
N PRO A 115 25.99 4.24 7.54
CA PRO A 115 27.36 4.76 7.34
C PRO A 115 28.46 3.90 7.97
N LYS A 116 28.12 3.07 8.96
CA LYS A 116 29.08 2.21 9.70
C LYS A 116 29.12 0.77 9.21
N LEU A 117 28.28 0.40 8.24
CA LEU A 117 28.19 -0.98 7.75
C LEU A 117 29.49 -1.37 7.01
N LYS A 118 30.01 -2.56 7.32
CA LYS A 118 31.19 -3.16 6.67
C LYS A 118 30.79 -4.45 5.96
N THR A 119 31.51 -4.80 4.90
CA THR A 119 31.34 -6.09 4.19
C THR A 119 31.53 -7.29 5.12
N THR A 120 32.41 -7.17 6.13
CA THR A 120 32.68 -8.22 7.12
C THR A 120 31.49 -8.56 8.04
N ASP A 121 30.51 -7.65 8.14
CA ASP A 121 29.32 -7.81 8.98
C ASP A 121 28.25 -8.68 8.29
N LEU A 122 28.47 -9.02 7.00
CA LEU A 122 27.49 -9.63 6.14
C LEU A 122 27.64 -11.14 6.03
N ARG A 123 26.50 -11.83 6.00
CA ARG A 123 26.38 -13.29 5.84
C ARG A 123 25.27 -13.63 4.86
N VAL A 124 25.32 -14.82 4.26
CA VAL A 124 24.20 -15.36 3.46
C VAL A 124 23.04 -15.69 4.40
N ARG A 125 21.89 -15.12 4.15
CA ARG A 125 20.69 -15.27 5.00
C ARG A 125 19.64 -16.19 4.38
N TYR A 126 19.45 -16.11 3.08
CA TYR A 126 18.53 -16.94 2.31
C TYR A 126 18.97 -17.03 0.86
N LYS A 127 18.36 -17.94 0.11
CA LYS A 127 18.72 -18.22 -1.29
C LYS A 127 17.46 -18.24 -2.16
N THR A 128 17.63 -18.05 -3.45
CA THR A 128 16.57 -18.27 -4.45
C THR A 128 17.10 -19.17 -5.57
N ASP A 129 16.24 -20.05 -6.08
CA ASP A 129 16.51 -20.89 -7.24
C ASP A 129 15.35 -20.73 -8.21
N ILE A 130 15.56 -19.96 -9.26
CA ILE A 130 14.52 -19.46 -10.16
C ILE A 130 14.82 -19.90 -11.59
N TYR A 131 13.80 -20.45 -12.24
CA TYR A 131 13.80 -20.68 -13.67
C TYR A 131 13.09 -19.49 -14.35
N ARG A 132 13.89 -18.62 -14.98
CA ARG A 132 13.42 -17.43 -15.68
C ARG A 132 13.22 -17.72 -17.16
N ARG A 133 12.07 -17.31 -17.68
CA ARG A 133 11.76 -17.26 -19.11
C ARG A 133 11.59 -15.79 -19.46
N ALA A 134 12.56 -15.23 -20.19
CA ALA A 134 12.57 -13.80 -20.52
C ALA A 134 12.45 -13.56 -22.02
N ALA A 135 11.68 -12.55 -22.38
CA ALA A 135 11.55 -12.08 -23.75
C ALA A 135 11.56 -10.55 -23.80
N GLN A 136 12.30 -9.98 -24.74
CA GLN A 136 12.27 -8.54 -24.99
C GLN A 136 11.19 -8.20 -26.01
N VAL A 137 10.40 -7.17 -25.71
CA VAL A 137 9.31 -6.71 -26.55
C VAL A 137 9.52 -5.23 -26.86
N LYS A 138 9.60 -4.92 -28.16
CA LYS A 138 9.61 -3.54 -28.65
C LYS A 138 8.18 -3.08 -28.90
N ALA A 139 7.76 -1.99 -28.28
CA ALA A 139 6.42 -1.45 -28.42
C ALA A 139 6.40 0.06 -28.22
N ARG A 140 5.77 0.80 -29.11
CA ARG A 140 5.55 2.26 -29.01
C ARG A 140 6.82 3.05 -28.66
N GLY A 141 7.95 2.72 -29.26
CA GLY A 141 9.23 3.38 -29.01
C GLY A 141 9.92 2.98 -27.70
N ALA A 142 9.34 2.06 -26.93
CA ALA A 142 9.94 1.49 -25.73
C ALA A 142 10.44 0.07 -25.97
N VAL A 143 11.39 -0.36 -25.15
CA VAL A 143 11.87 -1.73 -25.04
C VAL A 143 11.55 -2.23 -23.64
N LEU A 144 10.79 -3.30 -23.56
CA LEU A 144 10.41 -3.96 -22.31
C LEU A 144 11.08 -5.33 -22.22
N GLU A 145 11.45 -5.74 -21.00
CA GLU A 145 11.72 -7.14 -20.70
C GLU A 145 10.55 -7.74 -19.91
N TYR A 146 10.02 -8.84 -20.41
CA TYR A 146 9.12 -9.70 -19.66
C TYR A 146 9.93 -10.84 -19.07
N ALA A 147 9.82 -11.04 -17.75
CA ALA A 147 10.45 -12.15 -17.05
C ALA A 147 9.39 -12.97 -16.33
N LEU A 148 9.09 -14.16 -16.87
CA LEU A 148 8.23 -15.15 -16.23
C LEU A 148 9.11 -16.05 -15.36
N ASP A 149 8.99 -15.91 -14.05
CA ASP A 149 9.76 -16.60 -13.05
C ASP A 149 8.97 -17.72 -12.40
N SER A 150 9.59 -18.89 -12.28
CA SER A 150 9.09 -20.01 -11.47
C SER A 150 10.23 -20.62 -10.67
N GLY A 151 9.98 -21.05 -9.44
CA GLY A 151 11.03 -21.63 -8.59
C GLY A 151 10.74 -21.46 -7.11
N VAL A 152 11.79 -21.36 -6.30
CA VAL A 152 11.65 -21.32 -4.84
C VAL A 152 12.59 -20.30 -4.19
N ILE A 153 12.14 -19.79 -3.06
CA ILE A 153 12.96 -19.07 -2.07
C ILE A 153 13.20 -20.05 -0.94
N LYS A 154 14.45 -20.13 -0.45
CA LYS A 154 14.90 -21.05 0.59
C LYS A 154 15.59 -20.31 1.70
N ALA A 155 15.23 -20.60 2.95
CA ALA A 155 15.90 -20.11 4.14
C ALA A 155 16.12 -21.25 5.13
N LEU A 156 17.10 -21.10 6.02
CA LEU A 156 17.29 -22.03 7.12
C LEU A 156 16.59 -21.47 8.36
N HIS A 157 15.81 -22.31 8.98
CA HIS A 157 15.27 -22.05 10.32
C HIS A 157 16.37 -22.18 11.39
N ASN A 158 16.11 -21.70 12.60
CA ASN A 158 17.08 -21.76 13.70
C ASN A 158 17.45 -23.19 14.14
N ASP A 159 16.59 -24.17 13.86
CA ASP A 159 16.84 -25.61 14.12
C ASP A 159 17.57 -26.31 12.97
N GLY A 160 17.95 -25.56 11.91
CA GLY A 160 18.64 -26.10 10.73
C GLY A 160 17.69 -26.67 9.66
N SER A 161 16.38 -26.70 9.87
CA SER A 161 15.41 -27.12 8.85
C SER A 161 15.34 -26.12 7.69
N GLU A 162 15.18 -26.62 6.46
CA GLU A 162 15.00 -25.78 5.27
C GLU A 162 13.52 -25.37 5.13
N LEU A 163 13.28 -24.08 5.14
CA LEU A 163 11.99 -23.48 4.82
C LEU A 163 11.96 -23.07 3.35
N THR A 164 10.83 -23.25 2.68
CA THR A 164 10.66 -22.89 1.26
C THR A 164 9.37 -22.12 1.01
N VAL A 165 9.42 -21.21 0.02
CA VAL A 165 8.25 -20.50 -0.52
C VAL A 165 8.33 -20.52 -2.04
N ASP A 166 7.25 -20.93 -2.68
CA ASP A 166 7.16 -20.98 -4.13
C ASP A 166 7.15 -19.58 -4.77
N VAL A 167 7.75 -19.51 -5.95
CA VAL A 167 7.75 -18.32 -6.80
C VAL A 167 7.06 -18.66 -8.11
N SER A 168 6.02 -17.88 -8.45
CA SER A 168 5.34 -17.91 -9.76
C SER A 168 4.88 -16.48 -10.04
N GLU A 169 5.65 -15.72 -10.82
CA GLU A 169 5.39 -14.29 -11.04
C GLU A 169 5.84 -13.84 -12.43
N LEU A 170 5.24 -12.76 -12.92
CA LEU A 170 5.62 -12.07 -14.15
C LEU A 170 6.10 -10.67 -13.80
N GLU A 171 7.34 -10.37 -14.16
CA GLU A 171 7.91 -9.02 -14.08
C GLU A 171 7.87 -8.39 -15.49
N ILE A 172 7.46 -7.12 -15.56
CA ILE A 172 7.53 -6.31 -16.78
C ILE A 172 8.42 -5.12 -16.47
N GLU A 173 9.65 -5.17 -16.97
CA GLU A 173 10.67 -4.13 -16.73
C GLU A 173 10.81 -3.23 -17.97
N LEU A 174 10.94 -1.93 -17.73
CA LEU A 174 11.28 -0.95 -18.75
C LEU A 174 12.80 -0.93 -18.98
N LEU A 175 13.27 -1.38 -20.13
CA LEU A 175 14.68 -1.26 -20.50
C LEU A 175 15.00 0.13 -21.09
N SER A 176 14.10 0.66 -21.93
CA SER A 176 14.21 2.01 -22.49
C SER A 176 12.86 2.52 -22.95
N GLY A 177 12.68 3.84 -23.00
CA GLY A 177 11.45 4.48 -23.46
C GLY A 177 10.55 4.98 -22.35
N ASP A 178 9.25 5.03 -22.59
CA ASP A 178 8.25 5.62 -21.73
C ASP A 178 7.65 4.61 -20.73
N LYS A 179 7.60 4.97 -19.44
CA LYS A 179 7.01 4.16 -18.35
C LYS A 179 5.54 3.78 -18.61
N SER A 180 4.77 4.61 -19.32
CA SER A 180 3.36 4.35 -19.61
C SER A 180 3.15 3.08 -20.47
N VAL A 181 4.17 2.69 -21.24
CA VAL A 181 4.12 1.47 -22.04
C VAL A 181 4.09 0.21 -21.16
N VAL A 182 4.82 0.21 -20.02
CA VAL A 182 4.75 -0.88 -19.03
C VAL A 182 3.32 -1.04 -18.51
N LEU A 183 2.65 0.07 -18.17
CA LEU A 183 1.27 0.03 -17.66
C LEU A 183 0.27 -0.47 -18.74
N ALA A 184 0.45 -0.06 -20.00
CA ALA A 184 -0.37 -0.54 -21.10
C ALA A 184 -0.24 -2.06 -21.27
N HIS A 185 0.98 -2.60 -21.14
CA HIS A 185 1.24 -4.03 -21.21
C HIS A 185 0.69 -4.77 -19.98
N ALA A 186 0.81 -4.20 -18.78
CA ALA A 186 0.19 -4.74 -17.57
C ALA A 186 -1.34 -4.81 -17.68
N LYS A 187 -2.00 -3.78 -18.23
CA LYS A 187 -3.46 -3.81 -18.52
C LYS A 187 -3.84 -5.03 -19.37
N ASN A 188 -3.03 -5.38 -20.36
CA ASN A 188 -3.27 -6.55 -21.20
C ASN A 188 -3.10 -7.88 -20.44
N MET A 189 -2.11 -7.97 -19.54
CA MET A 189 -1.92 -9.16 -18.69
C MET A 189 -3.08 -9.34 -17.72
N ILE A 190 -3.55 -8.26 -17.12
CA ILE A 190 -4.71 -8.25 -16.20
C ILE A 190 -5.95 -8.76 -16.95
N LYS A 191 -6.26 -8.19 -18.12
CA LYS A 191 -7.45 -8.55 -18.90
C LYS A 191 -7.41 -9.99 -19.40
N LYS A 192 -6.27 -10.44 -19.92
CA LYS A 192 -6.17 -11.75 -20.60
C LYS A 192 -5.89 -12.90 -19.65
N TYR A 193 -5.08 -12.66 -18.61
CA TYR A 193 -4.57 -13.72 -17.74
C TYR A 193 -5.02 -13.58 -16.30
N LYS A 194 -5.93 -12.66 -15.99
CA LYS A 194 -6.39 -12.38 -14.63
C LYS A 194 -5.22 -12.06 -13.66
N ALA A 195 -4.18 -11.41 -14.23
CA ALA A 195 -3.03 -11.03 -13.46
C ALA A 195 -3.38 -9.89 -12.48
N TYR A 196 -2.66 -9.81 -11.38
CA TYR A 196 -2.84 -8.78 -10.36
C TYR A 196 -1.50 -8.31 -9.81
N ILE A 197 -1.44 -7.05 -9.37
CA ILE A 197 -0.22 -6.40 -8.88
C ILE A 197 0.20 -7.02 -7.56
N ASP A 198 1.50 -7.34 -7.43
CA ASP A 198 2.16 -7.68 -6.17
C ASP A 198 3.42 -6.82 -5.98
N THR A 199 3.46 -6.07 -4.89
CA THR A 199 4.60 -5.20 -4.57
C THR A 199 5.72 -5.91 -3.82
N ARG A 200 5.50 -7.14 -3.32
CA ARG A 200 6.46 -7.89 -2.51
C ARG A 200 7.57 -8.46 -3.39
N SER A 201 8.80 -8.04 -3.15
CA SER A 201 9.96 -8.57 -3.85
C SER A 201 10.34 -9.98 -3.35
N LYS A 202 11.11 -10.73 -4.16
CA LYS A 202 11.75 -11.98 -3.73
C LYS A 202 12.61 -11.74 -2.47
N ALA A 203 13.28 -10.58 -2.38
CA ALA A 203 14.06 -10.17 -1.21
C ALA A 203 13.19 -10.05 0.04
N GLN A 204 12.06 -9.36 -0.03
CA GLN A 204 11.14 -9.22 1.10
C GLN A 204 10.56 -10.57 1.52
N ARG A 205 10.14 -11.41 0.57
CA ARG A 205 9.63 -12.77 0.87
C ARG A 205 10.69 -13.64 1.51
N GLY A 206 11.95 -13.54 1.05
CA GLY A 206 13.07 -14.27 1.64
C GLY A 206 13.42 -13.78 3.04
N PHE A 207 13.40 -12.48 3.29
CA PHE A 207 13.54 -11.89 4.63
C PHE A 207 12.44 -12.41 5.58
N ASN A 208 11.18 -12.37 5.15
CA ASN A 208 10.06 -12.86 5.96
C ASN A 208 10.23 -14.34 6.29
N LEU A 209 10.61 -15.16 5.30
CA LEU A 209 10.86 -16.59 5.48
C LEU A 209 11.99 -16.84 6.49
N ALA A 210 13.12 -16.15 6.34
CA ALA A 210 14.29 -16.31 7.20
C ALA A 210 14.09 -15.82 8.63
N THR A 211 13.12 -14.91 8.85
CA THR A 211 12.81 -14.36 10.19
C THR A 211 11.55 -14.96 10.81
N GLY A 212 10.87 -15.89 10.14
CA GLY A 212 9.60 -16.46 10.60
C GLY A 212 8.43 -15.47 10.57
N ILE A 213 8.58 -14.32 9.92
CA ILE A 213 7.52 -13.32 9.76
C ILE A 213 6.52 -13.83 8.71
N GLN A 214 5.32 -14.20 9.13
CA GLN A 214 4.28 -14.67 8.22
C GLN A 214 3.69 -13.54 7.38
N VAL A 215 3.52 -12.35 7.97
CA VAL A 215 2.93 -11.16 7.35
C VAL A 215 3.81 -9.97 7.66
N SER A 216 4.23 -9.22 6.64
CA SER A 216 5.00 -7.98 6.85
C SER A 216 4.17 -6.96 7.63
N PRO A 217 4.79 -6.05 8.40
CA PRO A 217 4.05 -5.00 9.07
C PRO A 217 3.25 -4.14 8.07
N PRO A 218 2.02 -3.73 8.41
CA PRO A 218 1.20 -2.91 7.53
C PRO A 218 1.82 -1.54 7.28
N LEU A 219 1.78 -1.09 6.03
CA LEU A 219 2.25 0.25 5.69
C LEU A 219 1.27 1.29 6.22
N LYS A 220 1.68 2.01 7.26
CA LYS A 220 0.99 3.18 7.81
C LYS A 220 1.55 4.45 7.19
N THR A 221 0.69 5.44 7.00
CA THR A 221 1.12 6.72 6.43
C THR A 221 1.71 7.64 7.46
N LYS A 222 2.64 8.49 6.98
CA LYS A 222 3.17 9.64 7.70
C LYS A 222 2.75 10.91 6.96
N ALA A 223 2.76 12.04 7.66
CA ALA A 223 2.60 13.33 7.02
C ALA A 223 3.67 13.52 5.94
N LEU A 224 3.26 14.01 4.80
CA LEU A 224 4.16 14.22 3.67
C LEU A 224 5.04 15.46 3.90
N LYS A 225 6.19 15.45 3.25
CA LYS A 225 7.06 16.61 3.13
C LYS A 225 7.13 16.96 1.64
N LEU A 226 6.60 18.12 1.29
CA LEU A 226 6.59 18.61 -0.09
C LEU A 226 7.76 19.57 -0.29
N SER A 227 8.58 19.32 -1.31
CA SER A 227 9.68 20.21 -1.67
C SER A 227 9.18 21.53 -2.25
N THR A 228 8.10 21.46 -3.02
CA THR A 228 7.44 22.57 -3.69
C THR A 228 5.93 22.36 -3.70
N PHE A 229 5.17 23.42 -4.07
CA PHE A 229 3.72 23.38 -4.25
C PHE A 229 3.31 23.52 -5.71
N ASP A 230 4.14 23.01 -6.62
CA ASP A 230 3.76 22.84 -8.02
C ASP A 230 2.88 21.60 -8.21
N ASP A 231 2.12 21.57 -9.29
CA ASP A 231 1.14 20.52 -9.56
C ASP A 231 1.81 19.15 -9.71
N VAL A 232 2.99 19.07 -10.33
CA VAL A 232 3.72 17.82 -10.55
C VAL A 232 4.13 17.20 -9.22
N THR A 233 4.78 17.99 -8.36
CA THR A 233 5.21 17.54 -7.02
C THR A 233 4.01 17.11 -6.18
N ILE A 234 2.91 17.86 -6.21
CA ILE A 234 1.70 17.53 -5.45
C ILE A 234 1.06 16.26 -5.99
N ILE A 235 0.85 16.14 -7.31
CA ILE A 235 0.22 14.97 -7.92
C ILE A 235 1.07 13.73 -7.68
N SER A 236 2.35 13.77 -8.04
CA SER A 236 3.24 12.62 -7.90
C SER A 236 3.39 12.21 -6.43
N THR A 237 3.78 13.11 -5.54
CA THR A 237 4.03 12.78 -4.13
C THR A 237 2.78 12.33 -3.39
N VAL A 238 1.67 13.05 -3.55
CA VAL A 238 0.43 12.74 -2.81
C VAL A 238 -0.23 11.47 -3.33
N LEU A 239 -0.41 11.34 -4.67
CA LEU A 239 -1.00 10.13 -5.24
C LEU A 239 -0.13 8.92 -5.02
N HIS A 240 1.20 9.07 -5.16
CA HIS A 240 2.14 7.98 -4.88
C HIS A 240 2.02 7.49 -3.44
N SER A 241 2.00 8.40 -2.46
CA SER A 241 1.80 8.03 -1.06
C SER A 241 0.49 7.26 -0.84
N CYS A 242 -0.59 7.66 -1.50
CA CYS A 242 -1.89 7.01 -1.36
C CYS A 242 -1.92 5.62 -2.02
N ILE A 243 -1.42 5.53 -3.27
CA ILE A 243 -1.45 4.28 -4.02
C ILE A 243 -0.46 3.26 -3.46
N ASN A 244 0.71 3.67 -2.99
CA ASN A 244 1.66 2.80 -2.30
C ASN A 244 1.04 2.18 -1.05
N GLN A 245 0.36 2.99 -0.22
CA GLN A 245 -0.33 2.46 0.95
C GLN A 245 -1.40 1.43 0.56
N ALA A 246 -2.15 1.68 -0.51
CA ALA A 246 -3.16 0.74 -0.98
C ALA A 246 -2.53 -0.54 -1.53
N LEU A 247 -1.56 -0.44 -2.45
CA LEU A 247 -0.97 -1.60 -3.13
C LEU A 247 -0.16 -2.50 -2.20
N ILE A 248 0.64 -1.93 -1.29
CA ILE A 248 1.46 -2.72 -0.36
C ILE A 248 0.56 -3.52 0.58
N ASN A 249 -0.47 -2.88 1.16
CA ASN A 249 -1.39 -3.60 2.04
C ASN A 249 -2.27 -4.60 1.28
N ALA A 250 -2.69 -4.29 0.04
CA ALA A 250 -3.41 -5.21 -0.82
C ALA A 250 -2.57 -6.46 -1.16
N SER A 251 -1.27 -6.28 -1.43
CA SER A 251 -0.36 -7.39 -1.72
C SER A 251 -0.18 -8.35 -0.54
N GLU A 252 -0.13 -7.84 0.68
CA GLU A 252 -0.07 -8.67 1.88
C GLU A 252 -1.38 -9.43 2.13
N ILE A 253 -2.56 -8.80 1.92
CA ILE A 253 -3.86 -9.47 2.00
C ILE A 253 -3.96 -10.60 0.97
N ASN A 254 -3.51 -10.36 -0.27
CA ASN A 254 -3.52 -11.36 -1.34
C ASN A 254 -2.65 -12.59 -1.06
N ALA A 255 -1.66 -12.44 -0.21
CA ALA A 255 -0.67 -13.47 0.10
C ALA A 255 -0.97 -14.25 1.36
N ASN A 256 -1.76 -13.70 2.25
CA ASN A 256 -2.02 -14.30 3.55
C ASN A 256 -3.52 -14.38 3.80
N LEU A 257 -3.99 -15.59 4.01
CA LEU A 257 -5.41 -15.87 4.27
C LEU A 257 -5.81 -15.66 5.74
N ALA A 258 -4.85 -15.36 6.61
CA ALA A 258 -5.06 -15.08 8.03
C ALA A 258 -4.44 -13.75 8.44
N ASN A 259 -4.92 -13.13 9.52
CA ASN A 259 -4.35 -11.93 10.13
C ASN A 259 -4.25 -10.72 9.19
N PHE A 260 -5.25 -10.48 8.35
CA PHE A 260 -5.25 -9.39 7.38
C PHE A 260 -5.92 -8.07 7.87
N ASP A 261 -6.49 -8.04 9.07
CA ASP A 261 -7.37 -6.95 9.55
C ASP A 261 -6.70 -5.57 9.52
N GLU A 262 -5.47 -5.47 10.04
CA GLU A 262 -4.75 -4.20 10.01
C GLU A 262 -4.33 -3.80 8.59
N HIS A 263 -3.98 -4.77 7.73
CA HIS A 263 -3.72 -4.50 6.30
C HIS A 263 -4.99 -4.01 5.59
N LEU A 264 -6.14 -4.64 5.87
CA LEU A 264 -7.43 -4.21 5.35
C LEU A 264 -7.78 -2.80 5.83
N HIS A 265 -7.53 -2.52 7.11
CA HIS A 265 -7.69 -1.17 7.66
C HIS A 265 -6.83 -0.17 6.90
N GLN A 266 -5.53 -0.45 6.70
CA GLN A 266 -4.60 0.45 6.03
C GLN A 266 -4.87 0.57 4.51
N LEU A 267 -5.30 -0.49 3.85
CA LEU A 267 -5.82 -0.43 2.47
C LEU A 267 -6.98 0.57 2.37
N ARG A 268 -7.98 0.46 3.26
CA ARG A 268 -9.12 1.39 3.30
C ARG A 268 -8.71 2.82 3.62
N VAL A 269 -7.70 3.02 4.49
CA VAL A 269 -7.12 4.35 4.75
C VAL A 269 -6.48 4.89 3.46
N GLY A 270 -5.67 4.10 2.77
CA GLY A 270 -5.03 4.46 1.50
C GLY A 270 -6.05 4.89 0.43
N LEU A 271 -7.11 4.10 0.23
CA LEU A 271 -8.19 4.40 -0.72
C LEU A 271 -8.95 5.69 -0.36
N ARG A 272 -9.21 5.92 0.94
CA ARG A 272 -9.88 7.15 1.40
C ARG A 272 -9.00 8.39 1.23
N ARG A 273 -7.69 8.25 1.49
CA ARG A 273 -6.70 9.28 1.21
C ARG A 273 -6.64 9.58 -0.27
N LEU A 274 -6.61 8.55 -1.12
CA LEU A 274 -6.64 8.69 -2.59
C LEU A 274 -7.86 9.48 -3.05
N LYS A 275 -9.06 9.12 -2.56
CA LYS A 275 -10.30 9.87 -2.87
C LYS A 275 -10.24 11.33 -2.40
N THR A 276 -9.57 11.60 -1.28
CA THR A 276 -9.36 12.97 -0.79
C THR A 276 -8.38 13.72 -1.68
N ALA A 277 -7.27 13.13 -2.06
CA ALA A 277 -6.29 13.72 -2.96
C ALA A 277 -6.92 14.10 -4.31
N MET A 278 -7.67 13.19 -4.92
CA MET A 278 -8.37 13.45 -6.19
C MET A 278 -9.36 14.63 -6.09
N LYS A 279 -10.05 14.79 -4.96
CA LYS A 279 -10.93 15.95 -4.74
C LYS A 279 -10.18 17.28 -4.68
N PHE A 280 -8.99 17.31 -4.08
CA PHE A 280 -8.15 18.52 -4.09
C PHE A 280 -7.62 18.80 -5.50
N MET A 281 -7.21 17.80 -6.26
CA MET A 281 -6.73 17.97 -7.62
C MET A 281 -7.82 18.43 -8.58
N ALA A 282 -9.06 17.99 -8.36
CA ALA A 282 -10.23 18.48 -9.13
C ALA A 282 -10.47 19.99 -8.98
N LEU A 283 -9.98 20.65 -7.91
CA LEU A 283 -10.02 22.12 -7.77
C LEU A 283 -9.22 22.85 -8.85
N ARG A 284 -8.30 22.15 -9.50
CA ARG A 284 -7.46 22.63 -10.60
C ARG A 284 -7.98 22.19 -11.97
N HIS A 285 -9.18 21.64 -12.03
CA HIS A 285 -9.71 21.02 -13.27
C HIS A 285 -8.80 19.88 -13.81
N ILE A 286 -7.99 19.28 -12.93
CA ILE A 286 -7.26 18.06 -13.27
C ILE A 286 -8.28 16.94 -13.24
N PHE A 287 -8.78 16.58 -14.40
CA PHE A 287 -9.76 15.51 -14.56
C PHE A 287 -9.05 14.20 -14.80
N PHE A 288 -9.45 13.20 -14.07
CA PHE A 288 -8.94 11.84 -14.17
C PHE A 288 -9.88 11.02 -15.08
N ALA A 289 -9.98 11.42 -16.35
CA ALA A 289 -10.92 10.81 -17.31
C ALA A 289 -10.75 9.27 -17.42
N GLU A 290 -9.54 8.77 -17.19
CA GLU A 290 -9.26 7.33 -17.25
C GLU A 290 -9.48 6.59 -15.92
N VAL A 291 -9.84 7.30 -14.83
CA VAL A 291 -10.05 6.70 -13.51
C VAL A 291 -11.53 6.57 -13.23
N ASP A 292 -12.00 5.36 -13.17
CA ASP A 292 -13.38 5.06 -12.77
C ASP A 292 -13.55 5.20 -11.25
N LEU A 293 -14.07 6.36 -10.84
CA LEU A 293 -14.37 6.64 -9.43
C LEU A 293 -15.51 5.75 -8.89
N ASN A 294 -16.39 5.22 -9.75
CA ASN A 294 -17.43 4.28 -9.32
C ASN A 294 -16.80 2.96 -8.88
N THR A 295 -15.78 2.48 -9.61
CA THR A 295 -14.99 1.32 -9.18
C THR A 295 -14.37 1.55 -7.81
N LEU A 296 -13.77 2.72 -7.55
CA LEU A 296 -13.22 3.05 -6.23
C LEU A 296 -14.30 3.03 -5.15
N ASP A 297 -15.47 3.63 -5.41
CA ASP A 297 -16.55 3.72 -4.44
C ASP A 297 -17.16 2.35 -4.14
N ASN A 298 -17.39 1.51 -5.15
CA ASN A 298 -17.89 0.15 -5.01
C ASN A 298 -16.88 -0.74 -4.28
N PHE A 299 -15.62 -0.66 -4.63
CA PHE A 299 -14.54 -1.41 -3.94
C PHE A 299 -14.47 -1.02 -2.46
N PHE A 300 -14.46 0.29 -2.19
CA PHE A 300 -14.43 0.81 -0.82
C PHE A 300 -15.65 0.39 -0.01
N ALA A 301 -16.85 0.38 -0.60
CA ALA A 301 -18.09 -0.04 0.04
C ALA A 301 -18.06 -1.54 0.39
N LYS A 302 -17.65 -2.40 -0.56
CA LYS A 302 -17.52 -3.85 -0.32
C LYS A 302 -16.53 -4.17 0.79
N LEU A 303 -15.36 -3.50 0.81
CA LEU A 303 -14.41 -3.61 1.93
C LEU A 303 -14.99 -3.04 3.26
N GLY A 304 -16.10 -2.28 3.18
CA GLY A 304 -16.82 -1.75 4.36
C GLY A 304 -17.40 -2.84 5.22
N ALA A 305 -17.99 -3.85 4.59
CA ALA A 305 -18.65 -4.96 5.27
C ALA A 305 -17.70 -5.68 6.28
N TYR A 306 -16.46 -5.91 5.90
CA TYR A 306 -15.45 -6.52 6.80
C TYR A 306 -15.22 -5.68 8.06
N ARG A 307 -15.04 -4.37 7.89
CA ARG A 307 -14.82 -3.48 9.03
C ARG A 307 -16.02 -3.45 9.97
N ASP A 308 -17.22 -3.45 9.41
CA ASP A 308 -18.44 -3.37 10.19
C ASP A 308 -18.64 -4.65 11.02
N LEU A 309 -18.25 -5.81 10.48
CA LEU A 309 -18.27 -7.08 11.21
C LEU A 309 -17.11 -7.19 12.21
N ASN A 310 -15.91 -6.69 11.87
CA ASN A 310 -14.81 -6.62 12.84
C ASN A 310 -15.17 -5.82 14.09
N PHE A 311 -15.98 -4.76 13.95
CA PHE A 311 -16.48 -4.05 15.13
C PHE A 311 -17.37 -4.93 16.00
N LEU A 312 -18.23 -5.77 15.39
CA LEU A 312 -19.07 -6.72 16.15
C LEU A 312 -18.22 -7.74 16.90
N ASP A 313 -17.23 -8.33 16.22
CA ASP A 313 -16.38 -9.38 16.80
C ASP A 313 -15.38 -8.83 17.84
N GLU A 314 -14.67 -7.77 17.52
CA GLU A 314 -13.54 -7.27 18.33
C GLU A 314 -13.96 -6.30 19.44
N LYS A 315 -15.09 -5.62 19.29
CA LYS A 315 -15.52 -4.56 20.22
C LYS A 315 -16.85 -4.88 20.88
N LEU A 316 -17.87 -5.20 20.10
CA LEU A 316 -19.21 -5.41 20.64
C LEU A 316 -19.31 -6.69 21.46
N LEU A 317 -18.92 -7.84 20.90
CA LEU A 317 -19.01 -9.12 21.60
C LEU A 317 -18.24 -9.12 22.92
N PRO A 318 -16.97 -8.70 23.01
CA PRO A 318 -16.26 -8.61 24.30
C PRO A 318 -16.95 -7.68 25.31
N ALA A 319 -17.49 -6.55 24.84
CA ALA A 319 -18.20 -5.60 25.71
C ALA A 319 -19.51 -6.20 26.25
N LEU A 320 -20.26 -6.92 25.42
CA LEU A 320 -21.48 -7.63 25.82
C LEU A 320 -21.16 -8.75 26.82
N LEU A 321 -20.11 -9.53 26.60
CA LEU A 321 -19.65 -10.56 27.53
C LEU A 321 -19.28 -9.96 28.90
N ALA A 322 -18.56 -8.85 28.91
CA ALA A 322 -18.22 -8.12 30.14
C ALA A 322 -19.46 -7.59 30.87
N ALA A 323 -20.49 -7.21 30.12
CA ALA A 323 -21.80 -6.79 30.63
C ALA A 323 -22.72 -7.96 31.03
N LYS A 324 -22.23 -9.21 31.01
CA LYS A 324 -22.99 -10.44 31.32
C LYS A 324 -24.23 -10.62 30.44
N ALA A 325 -24.11 -10.27 29.15
CA ALA A 325 -25.19 -10.49 28.19
C ALA A 325 -25.56 -11.98 28.06
N PRO A 326 -26.81 -12.31 27.80
CA PRO A 326 -27.20 -13.69 27.50
C PRO A 326 -26.52 -14.15 26.20
N PRO A 327 -26.30 -15.47 26.03
CA PRO A 327 -25.75 -16.01 24.80
C PRO A 327 -26.57 -15.58 23.58
N MET A 328 -25.92 -15.06 22.55
CA MET A 328 -26.56 -14.66 21.30
C MET A 328 -25.58 -14.85 20.12
N LYS A 329 -26.14 -15.07 18.94
CA LYS A 329 -25.34 -15.18 17.71
C LYS A 329 -25.43 -13.87 16.94
N LEU A 330 -24.28 -13.23 16.74
CA LEU A 330 -24.13 -12.08 15.86
C LEU A 330 -23.44 -12.52 14.56
N ALA A 331 -23.61 -11.73 13.49
CA ALA A 331 -22.87 -11.94 12.25
C ALA A 331 -21.38 -11.69 12.49
N SER A 332 -20.52 -12.51 11.90
CA SER A 332 -19.04 -12.47 12.07
C SER A 332 -18.33 -12.21 10.74
N VAL A 333 -17.10 -11.73 10.83
CA VAL A 333 -16.19 -11.63 9.66
C VAL A 333 -15.97 -12.99 9.01
N ALA A 334 -15.99 -14.07 9.78
CA ALA A 334 -15.86 -15.43 9.27
C ALA A 334 -16.98 -15.82 8.28
N ASP A 335 -18.10 -15.11 8.30
CA ASP A 335 -19.21 -15.32 7.36
C ASP A 335 -18.98 -14.67 5.99
N LEU A 336 -17.91 -13.87 5.82
CA LEU A 336 -17.57 -13.21 4.57
C LEU A 336 -16.48 -13.97 3.79
N PRO A 337 -16.56 -13.97 2.45
CA PRO A 337 -15.46 -14.47 1.63
C PRO A 337 -14.22 -13.62 1.85
N HIS A 338 -13.02 -14.22 1.78
CA HIS A 338 -11.77 -13.50 1.95
C HIS A 338 -11.65 -12.32 0.96
N PRO A 339 -11.14 -11.13 1.39
CA PRO A 339 -11.16 -9.91 0.58
C PRO A 339 -10.24 -9.95 -0.65
N ASP A 340 -9.36 -10.94 -0.77
CA ASP A 340 -8.45 -11.09 -1.90
C ASP A 340 -9.16 -11.20 -3.24
N ALA A 341 -10.32 -11.85 -3.30
CA ALA A 341 -11.12 -11.96 -4.51
C ALA A 341 -11.57 -10.58 -5.04
N LEU A 342 -11.92 -9.67 -4.13
CA LEU A 342 -12.24 -8.28 -4.48
C LEU A 342 -11.01 -7.53 -4.97
N ILE A 343 -9.88 -7.69 -4.27
CA ILE A 343 -8.61 -7.03 -4.62
C ILE A 343 -8.11 -7.52 -5.98
N LYS A 344 -8.17 -8.84 -6.24
CA LYS A 344 -7.73 -9.47 -7.50
C LYS A 344 -8.68 -9.23 -8.67
N SER A 345 -9.85 -8.64 -8.45
CA SER A 345 -10.81 -8.38 -9.52
C SER A 345 -10.23 -7.47 -10.60
N GLN A 346 -10.60 -7.74 -11.86
CA GLN A 346 -10.07 -7.02 -13.02
C GLN A 346 -10.28 -5.50 -12.89
N ASP A 347 -11.47 -5.07 -12.48
CA ASP A 347 -11.82 -3.65 -12.40
C ASP A 347 -10.96 -2.91 -11.37
N VAL A 348 -10.73 -3.53 -10.19
CA VAL A 348 -9.87 -2.97 -9.15
C VAL A 348 -8.41 -2.90 -9.61
N GLN A 349 -7.92 -3.92 -10.30
CA GLN A 349 -6.56 -3.92 -10.82
C GLN A 349 -6.37 -2.87 -11.93
N LEU A 350 -7.32 -2.73 -12.83
CA LEU A 350 -7.30 -1.70 -13.87
C LEU A 350 -7.41 -0.29 -13.26
N PHE A 351 -8.21 -0.12 -12.21
CA PHE A 351 -8.24 1.14 -11.44
C PHE A 351 -6.87 1.49 -10.87
N PHE A 352 -6.16 0.56 -10.23
CA PHE A 352 -4.81 0.81 -9.71
C PHE A 352 -3.83 1.21 -10.82
N ILE A 353 -3.86 0.51 -11.96
CA ILE A 353 -3.04 0.85 -13.13
C ILE A 353 -3.37 2.24 -13.67
N SER A 354 -4.64 2.64 -13.67
CA SER A 354 -5.04 3.97 -14.14
C SER A 354 -4.53 5.08 -13.22
N VAL A 355 -4.55 4.87 -11.89
CA VAL A 355 -3.96 5.82 -10.94
C VAL A 355 -2.45 5.95 -11.13
N LEU A 356 -1.73 4.84 -11.34
CA LEU A 356 -0.30 4.85 -11.65
C LEU A 356 -0.02 5.61 -12.97
N GLY A 357 -0.90 5.46 -13.96
CA GLY A 357 -0.82 6.20 -15.24
C GLY A 357 -0.87 7.71 -15.06
N ILE A 358 -1.76 8.21 -14.19
CA ILE A 358 -1.84 9.64 -13.89
C ILE A 358 -0.55 10.17 -13.29
N ILE A 359 0.06 9.41 -12.40
CA ILE A 359 1.32 9.81 -11.75
C ILE A 359 2.42 9.95 -12.81
N ILE A 360 2.57 8.93 -13.67
CA ILE A 360 3.57 8.93 -14.76
C ILE A 360 3.34 10.09 -15.73
N GLU A 361 2.08 10.34 -16.09
CA GLU A 361 1.74 11.43 -17.01
C GLU A 361 2.02 12.81 -16.39
N ALA A 362 1.76 12.96 -15.09
CA ALA A 362 2.08 14.20 -14.37
C ALA A 362 3.60 14.44 -14.32
N GLU A 363 4.40 13.41 -14.09
CA GLU A 363 5.87 13.51 -14.10
C GLU A 363 6.43 13.90 -15.46
N LYS A 364 5.77 13.49 -16.55
CA LYS A 364 6.18 13.75 -17.93
C LYS A 364 5.83 15.16 -18.40
N ASN A 365 4.62 15.62 -18.06
CA ASN A 365 4.09 16.91 -18.48
C ASN A 365 4.46 17.96 -17.45
N ASN A 366 5.58 18.64 -17.61
CA ASN A 366 6.11 19.68 -16.73
C ASN A 366 5.14 20.89 -16.63
N VAL A 367 3.96 20.70 -16.04
CA VAL A 367 2.93 21.72 -15.88
C VAL A 367 3.28 22.61 -14.69
N ASN A 368 3.86 23.76 -14.98
CA ASN A 368 4.30 24.73 -13.97
C ASN A 368 3.12 25.61 -13.54
N LEU A 369 2.41 25.23 -12.47
CA LEU A 369 1.25 25.98 -11.98
C LEU A 369 1.52 26.56 -10.57
N LYS A 370 1.92 27.81 -10.54
CA LYS A 370 2.27 28.60 -9.34
C LYS A 370 1.10 28.86 -8.35
N TYR A 371 -0.13 28.41 -8.62
CA TYR A 371 -1.33 28.87 -7.90
C TYR A 371 -2.07 27.79 -7.09
N PHE A 372 -1.50 26.64 -6.82
CA PHE A 372 -2.21 25.57 -6.12
C PHE A 372 -2.37 25.86 -4.60
N LYS A 373 -1.36 26.47 -3.99
CA LYS A 373 -1.38 26.82 -2.54
C LYS A 373 -2.61 27.65 -2.13
N PRO A 374 -3.01 28.74 -2.80
CA PRO A 374 -4.20 29.50 -2.42
C PRO A 374 -5.50 28.68 -2.51
N LEU A 375 -5.60 27.80 -3.51
CA LEU A 375 -6.78 26.94 -3.68
C LEU A 375 -6.87 25.90 -2.56
N ILE A 376 -5.74 25.31 -2.15
CA ILE A 376 -5.69 24.38 -1.02
C ILE A 376 -6.16 25.09 0.25
N LEU A 377 -5.61 26.28 0.56
CA LEU A 377 -5.96 27.05 1.76
C LEU A 377 -7.44 27.42 1.76
N LYS A 378 -7.97 27.87 0.63
CA LYS A 378 -9.40 28.18 0.46
C LYS A 378 -10.30 26.96 0.71
N GLU A 379 -9.92 25.79 0.21
CA GLU A 379 -10.69 24.55 0.43
C GLU A 379 -10.59 24.08 1.88
N LEU A 380 -9.41 24.19 2.52
CA LEU A 380 -9.26 23.89 3.95
C LEU A 380 -10.16 24.80 4.80
N ASP A 381 -10.20 26.12 4.51
CA ASP A 381 -11.08 27.09 5.16
C ASP A 381 -12.55 26.74 4.98
N LYS A 382 -12.94 26.38 3.75
CA LYS A 382 -14.30 25.96 3.44
C LYS A 382 -14.69 24.72 4.25
N ILE A 383 -13.87 23.68 4.24
CA ILE A 383 -14.14 22.45 5.00
C ILE A 383 -14.26 22.76 6.50
N HIS A 384 -13.35 23.56 7.06
CA HIS A 384 -13.36 23.93 8.47
C HIS A 384 -14.63 24.73 8.82
N LYS A 385 -15.01 25.73 8.01
CA LYS A 385 -16.22 26.53 8.20
C LYS A 385 -17.48 25.66 8.17
N ASP A 386 -17.61 24.81 7.14
CA ASP A 386 -18.76 23.92 6.98
C ASP A 386 -18.90 22.93 8.15
N THR A 387 -17.77 22.35 8.58
CA THR A 387 -17.78 21.40 9.69
C THR A 387 -18.04 22.06 11.04
N LYS A 388 -17.55 23.29 11.24
CA LYS A 388 -17.86 24.10 12.45
C LYS A 388 -19.35 24.43 12.53
N LYS A 389 -19.98 24.77 11.41
CA LYS A 389 -21.43 25.02 11.38
C LYS A 389 -22.23 23.82 11.87
N THR A 390 -21.94 22.61 11.36
CA THR A 390 -22.62 21.38 11.79
C THR A 390 -22.26 21.00 13.23
N ALA A 391 -21.03 21.27 13.67
CA ALA A 391 -20.60 21.01 15.05
C ALA A 391 -21.35 21.84 16.08
N ASN A 392 -21.70 23.07 15.77
CA ASN A 392 -22.47 23.95 16.67
C ASN A 392 -23.88 23.43 16.94
N THR A 393 -24.47 22.66 16.03
CA THR A 393 -25.81 22.07 16.16
C THR A 393 -25.76 20.54 16.32
N PHE A 394 -24.59 20.00 16.69
CA PHE A 394 -24.29 18.54 16.65
C PHE A 394 -25.31 17.67 17.40
N MET A 395 -25.82 18.14 18.53
CA MET A 395 -26.83 17.41 19.32
C MET A 395 -28.21 17.34 18.66
N MET A 396 -28.51 18.27 17.74
CA MET A 396 -29.83 18.41 17.11
C MET A 396 -29.90 17.80 15.69
N VAL A 397 -28.73 17.55 15.06
CA VAL A 397 -28.68 17.06 13.68
C VAL A 397 -28.93 15.55 13.63
N SER A 398 -29.35 15.05 12.46
CA SER A 398 -29.58 13.61 12.20
C SER A 398 -28.28 12.80 12.19
N ASP A 399 -28.38 11.46 12.31
CA ASP A 399 -27.25 10.56 12.21
C ASP A 399 -26.56 10.64 10.86
N ASP A 400 -27.31 10.85 9.78
CA ASP A 400 -26.76 11.10 8.44
C ASP A 400 -25.92 12.38 8.39
N GLU A 401 -26.32 13.43 9.07
CA GLU A 401 -25.56 14.68 9.14
C GLU A 401 -24.31 14.52 9.97
N ARG A 402 -24.37 13.77 11.08
CA ARG A 402 -23.20 13.37 11.89
C ARG A 402 -22.22 12.55 11.07
N HIS A 403 -22.73 11.61 10.25
CA HIS A 403 -21.91 10.82 9.35
C HIS A 403 -21.24 11.69 8.26
N ARG A 404 -21.98 12.66 7.68
CA ARG A 404 -21.40 13.64 6.72
C ARG A 404 -20.32 14.50 7.38
N LEU A 405 -20.55 14.96 8.62
CA LEU A 405 -19.54 15.71 9.40
C LEU A 405 -18.27 14.88 9.59
N ARG A 406 -18.40 13.62 10.04
CA ARG A 406 -17.28 12.69 10.19
C ARG A 406 -16.48 12.52 8.89
N LYS A 407 -17.16 12.35 7.75
CA LYS A 407 -16.50 12.25 6.42
C LYS A 407 -15.70 13.51 6.09
N LYS A 408 -16.25 14.70 6.36
CA LYS A 408 -15.59 16.00 6.11
C LYS A 408 -14.38 16.19 7.02
N LEU A 409 -14.47 15.83 8.32
CA LEU A 409 -13.35 15.94 9.26
C LEU A 409 -12.22 14.96 8.94
N LYS A 410 -12.54 13.73 8.50
CA LYS A 410 -11.51 12.81 7.96
C LYS A 410 -10.83 13.38 6.72
N ARG A 411 -11.60 14.03 5.82
CA ARG A 411 -11.02 14.71 4.65
C ARG A 411 -10.08 15.84 5.07
N LEU A 412 -10.47 16.65 6.07
CA LEU A 412 -9.63 17.69 6.64
C LEU A 412 -8.31 17.11 7.19
N ARG A 413 -8.39 16.04 7.97
CA ARG A 413 -7.21 15.37 8.54
C ARG A 413 -6.24 14.93 7.44
N TYR A 414 -6.72 14.22 6.42
CA TYR A 414 -5.85 13.77 5.32
C TYR A 414 -5.26 14.92 4.53
N ALA A 415 -6.03 15.99 4.30
CA ALA A 415 -5.52 17.18 3.64
C ALA A 415 -4.40 17.85 4.44
N LEU A 416 -4.51 17.92 5.77
CA LEU A 416 -3.46 18.44 6.65
C LEU A 416 -2.21 17.54 6.66
N GLU A 417 -2.37 16.21 6.55
CA GLU A 417 -1.25 15.28 6.39
C GLU A 417 -0.54 15.47 5.05
N PHE A 418 -1.28 15.75 3.96
CA PHE A 418 -0.71 16.02 2.63
C PHE A 418 0.02 17.37 2.58
N PHE A 419 -0.58 18.38 3.15
CA PHE A 419 -0.16 19.77 3.05
C PHE A 419 0.39 20.33 4.37
N LYS A 420 1.05 19.48 5.14
CA LYS A 420 1.63 19.85 6.43
C LYS A 420 2.49 21.12 6.35
N ASP A 421 3.25 21.25 5.25
CA ASP A 421 4.17 22.38 5.06
C ASP A 421 3.46 23.72 4.81
N LEU A 422 2.12 23.73 4.66
CA LEU A 422 1.28 24.93 4.68
C LEU A 422 0.82 25.34 6.09
N CYS A 423 1.07 24.48 7.07
CA CYS A 423 0.63 24.68 8.44
C CYS A 423 1.71 25.37 9.29
N HIS A 424 1.28 26.12 10.30
CA HIS A 424 2.19 26.68 11.30
C HIS A 424 2.75 25.56 12.17
N ALA A 425 4.07 25.38 12.19
CA ALA A 425 4.74 24.27 12.86
C ALA A 425 4.35 24.12 14.35
N GLY A 426 4.22 25.23 15.07
CA GLY A 426 3.85 25.22 16.50
C GLY A 426 2.41 24.80 16.79
N ARG A 427 1.49 24.99 15.82
CA ARG A 427 0.06 24.67 16.00
C ARG A 427 -0.33 23.33 15.37
N TYR A 428 0.40 22.86 14.37
CA TYR A 428 0.04 21.66 13.58
C TYR A 428 -0.16 20.42 14.45
N LYS A 429 0.79 20.12 15.32
CA LYS A 429 0.74 18.89 16.14
C LYS A 429 -0.46 18.87 17.08
N GLU A 430 -0.70 20.00 17.76
CA GLU A 430 -1.82 20.12 18.71
C GLU A 430 -3.16 20.05 17.99
N PHE A 431 -3.31 20.81 16.90
CA PHE A 431 -4.52 20.79 16.08
C PHE A 431 -4.83 19.40 15.55
N LEU A 432 -3.82 18.70 15.02
CA LEU A 432 -3.98 17.34 14.51
C LEU A 432 -4.39 16.36 15.62
N LYS A 433 -3.78 16.44 16.80
CA LYS A 433 -4.12 15.62 17.98
C LYS A 433 -5.59 15.81 18.40
N LYS A 434 -6.09 17.06 18.44
CA LYS A 434 -7.50 17.33 18.76
C LYS A 434 -8.43 16.82 17.66
N LEU A 435 -8.04 16.97 16.38
CA LEU A 435 -8.80 16.42 15.24
C LEU A 435 -8.84 14.90 15.24
N GLU A 436 -7.79 14.23 15.72
CA GLU A 436 -7.77 12.78 15.96
C GLU A 436 -8.78 12.39 17.04
N GLY A 437 -8.79 13.05 18.19
CA GLY A 437 -9.76 12.80 19.25
C GLY A 437 -11.21 12.92 18.77
N VAL A 438 -11.53 13.99 18.02
CA VAL A 438 -12.84 14.14 17.38
C VAL A 438 -13.13 13.01 16.39
N SER A 439 -12.13 12.64 15.57
CA SER A 439 -12.29 11.59 14.56
C SER A 439 -12.55 10.22 15.18
N ASP A 440 -11.95 9.95 16.34
CA ASP A 440 -12.12 8.71 17.09
C ASP A 440 -13.50 8.65 17.76
N ALA A 441 -13.93 9.73 18.42
CA ALA A 441 -15.25 9.81 19.04
C ALA A 441 -16.37 9.66 17.99
N LEU A 442 -16.30 10.40 16.88
CA LEU A 442 -17.24 10.25 15.77
C LEU A 442 -17.12 8.90 15.07
N GLY A 443 -15.93 8.27 15.14
CA GLY A 443 -15.70 6.91 14.67
C GLY A 443 -16.51 5.91 15.47
N GLN A 444 -16.38 5.94 16.80
CA GLN A 444 -17.12 5.09 17.72
C GLN A 444 -18.64 5.29 17.56
N TYR A 445 -19.10 6.55 17.48
CA TYR A 445 -20.51 6.84 17.25
C TYR A 445 -21.04 6.17 15.98
N ASN A 446 -20.35 6.33 14.86
CA ASN A 446 -20.74 5.72 13.60
C ASN A 446 -20.72 4.18 13.63
N ASP A 447 -19.73 3.59 14.29
CA ASP A 447 -19.60 2.13 14.38
C ASP A 447 -20.74 1.54 15.22
N ILE A 448 -21.24 2.26 16.25
CA ILE A 448 -22.43 1.92 17.03
C ILE A 448 -23.70 2.03 16.16
N CYS A 449 -23.86 3.10 15.36
CA CYS A 449 -25.01 3.24 14.48
C CYS A 449 -25.09 2.09 13.47
N VAL A 450 -23.97 1.73 12.85
CA VAL A 450 -23.89 0.61 11.91
C VAL A 450 -24.17 -0.73 12.59
N ALA A 451 -23.68 -0.93 13.83
CA ALA A 451 -23.99 -2.13 14.60
C ALA A 451 -25.50 -2.23 14.92
N LEU A 452 -26.15 -1.13 15.32
CA LEU A 452 -27.60 -1.09 15.54
C LEU A 452 -28.39 -1.48 14.28
N GLU A 453 -28.00 -0.98 13.11
CA GLU A 453 -28.63 -1.37 11.85
C GLU A 453 -28.46 -2.86 11.56
N LYS A 454 -27.25 -3.41 11.76
CA LYS A 454 -26.96 -4.83 11.49
C LYS A 454 -27.67 -5.79 12.43
N ILE A 455 -27.81 -5.46 13.71
CA ILE A 455 -28.46 -6.35 14.66
C ILE A 455 -30.00 -6.26 14.60
N GLN A 456 -30.55 -5.20 13.97
CA GLN A 456 -32.02 -5.01 13.93
C GLN A 456 -32.75 -6.18 13.29
N SER A 457 -32.20 -6.76 12.22
CA SER A 457 -32.77 -7.94 11.55
C SER A 457 -32.63 -9.22 12.37
N LEU A 458 -31.75 -9.26 13.36
CA LEU A 458 -31.52 -10.41 14.22
C LEU A 458 -32.45 -10.44 15.43
N VAL A 459 -33.01 -9.31 15.83
CA VAL A 459 -33.92 -9.18 16.97
C VAL A 459 -35.14 -10.06 16.82
N GLU A 460 -35.67 -10.22 15.59
CA GLU A 460 -36.84 -11.08 15.32
C GLU A 460 -36.51 -12.58 15.40
N GLN A 461 -35.22 -12.93 15.22
CA GLN A 461 -34.75 -14.32 15.21
C GLN A 461 -34.25 -14.79 16.58
N ASP A 462 -33.69 -13.87 17.38
CA ASP A 462 -33.17 -14.15 18.73
C ASP A 462 -33.51 -13.00 19.69
N ARG A 463 -34.39 -13.26 20.65
CA ARG A 463 -34.77 -12.26 21.65
C ARG A 463 -33.63 -11.78 22.54
N ASN A 464 -32.59 -12.57 22.70
CA ASN A 464 -31.39 -12.16 23.45
C ASN A 464 -30.68 -10.95 22.81
N VAL A 465 -30.86 -10.72 21.51
CA VAL A 465 -30.34 -9.58 20.78
C VAL A 465 -30.92 -8.25 21.27
N PHE A 466 -32.10 -8.24 21.91
CA PHE A 466 -32.62 -7.03 22.57
C PHE A 466 -31.67 -6.47 23.63
N PHE A 467 -30.93 -7.35 24.33
CA PHE A 467 -29.90 -6.89 25.28
C PHE A 467 -28.83 -6.07 24.55
N ALA A 468 -28.28 -6.59 23.44
CA ALA A 468 -27.29 -5.89 22.66
C ALA A 468 -27.81 -4.56 22.09
N GLN A 469 -29.10 -4.54 21.66
CA GLN A 469 -29.74 -3.32 21.16
C GLN A 469 -29.85 -2.25 22.25
N GLY A 470 -30.29 -2.63 23.45
CA GLY A 470 -30.39 -1.73 24.59
C GLY A 470 -29.02 -1.18 25.03
N TRP A 471 -28.01 -2.07 25.08
CA TRP A 471 -26.63 -1.70 25.40
C TRP A 471 -26.06 -0.70 24.39
N LEU A 472 -26.22 -0.99 23.08
CA LEU A 472 -25.76 -0.11 22.01
C LEU A 472 -26.45 1.26 22.03
N LYS A 473 -27.76 1.33 22.33
CA LYS A 473 -28.47 2.61 22.48
C LYS A 473 -27.93 3.44 23.63
N ALA A 474 -27.62 2.81 24.77
CA ALA A 474 -27.00 3.49 25.91
C ALA A 474 -25.59 4.02 25.55
N GLU A 475 -24.78 3.18 24.88
CA GLU A 475 -23.47 3.59 24.38
C GLU A 475 -23.56 4.68 23.31
N GLN A 476 -24.55 4.64 22.42
CA GLN A 476 -24.80 5.70 21.43
C GLN A 476 -25.02 7.04 22.11
N ALA A 477 -25.86 7.10 23.14
CA ALA A 477 -26.13 8.31 23.91
C ALA A 477 -24.85 8.83 24.60
N ARG A 478 -24.08 7.94 25.25
CA ARG A 478 -22.82 8.28 25.92
C ARG A 478 -21.79 8.86 24.92
N VAL A 479 -21.59 8.17 23.78
CA VAL A 479 -20.60 8.60 22.77
C VAL A 479 -21.05 9.85 22.03
N LEU A 480 -22.37 10.10 21.90
CA LEU A 480 -22.91 11.34 21.37
C LEU A 480 -22.45 12.55 22.20
N VAL A 481 -22.58 12.46 23.53
CA VAL A 481 -22.14 13.52 24.47
C VAL A 481 -20.63 13.70 24.41
N LEU A 482 -19.84 12.61 24.39
CA LEU A 482 -18.40 12.64 24.22
C LEU A 482 -17.99 13.33 22.91
N SER A 483 -18.61 12.95 21.79
CA SER A 483 -18.33 13.55 20.49
C SER A 483 -18.60 15.05 20.46
N ASN A 484 -19.68 15.48 21.11
CA ASN A 484 -20.00 16.92 21.24
C ASN A 484 -18.95 17.68 22.06
N LYS A 485 -18.44 17.08 23.14
CA LYS A 485 -17.37 17.64 23.97
C LYS A 485 -16.08 17.80 23.15
N GLU A 486 -15.67 16.75 22.45
CA GLU A 486 -14.46 16.76 21.60
C GLU A 486 -14.58 17.81 20.47
N LEU A 487 -15.73 17.93 19.84
CA LEU A 487 -15.99 18.96 18.82
C LEU A 487 -15.85 20.36 19.38
N LYS A 488 -16.42 20.64 20.57
CA LYS A 488 -16.30 21.96 21.24
C LYS A 488 -14.84 22.28 21.55
N THR A 489 -14.09 21.32 22.09
CA THR A 489 -12.65 21.46 22.39
C THR A 489 -11.84 21.74 21.13
N PHE A 490 -12.12 21.03 20.03
CA PHE A 490 -11.44 21.20 18.75
C PHE A 490 -11.67 22.60 18.14
N TYR A 491 -12.93 23.09 18.14
CA TYR A 491 -13.27 24.38 17.54
C TYR A 491 -13.01 25.60 18.41
N ALA A 492 -12.58 25.40 19.67
CA ALA A 492 -12.10 26.51 20.53
C ALA A 492 -10.73 27.04 20.07
N ASP A 493 -9.96 26.23 19.36
CA ASP A 493 -8.61 26.57 18.93
C ASP A 493 -8.57 27.35 17.61
N LYS A 494 -7.43 28.04 17.41
CA LYS A 494 -7.09 28.65 16.13
C LYS A 494 -6.69 27.55 15.12
N LYS A 495 -7.00 27.81 13.83
CA LYS A 495 -6.59 26.92 12.73
C LYS A 495 -5.08 26.71 12.67
N ALA A 496 -4.65 25.57 12.15
CA ALA A 496 -3.24 25.25 12.01
C ALA A 496 -2.58 25.90 10.77
N TRP A 497 -3.38 26.34 9.78
CA TRP A 497 -2.94 26.98 8.54
C TRP A 497 -3.28 28.46 8.49
#